data_8b77e7e7d79721a8ed2a5b0384017a27
#
_entry.id   8b77e7e7d79721a8ed2a5b0384017a27
#
_cell.length_a   1.000
_cell.length_b   1.000
_cell.length_c   1.000
_cell.angle_alpha   90.00
_cell.angle_beta   90.00
_cell.angle_gamma   90.00
#
_symmetry.space_group_name_H-M   'P 1'
#
loop_
_entity.id
_entity.type
_entity.pdbx_description
1 polymer ?
#
loop_
_entity_poly.entity_id
_entity_poly.type
_entity_poly.pdbx_seq_one_letter_code
_entity_poly.pdbx_strand_id
1 'polypeptide(L)'
;NKKKINKLKKKGVILFNLKSLTNKNDYKDLFLFLKRLKYSRIFLESGITFLNFLIKEKFINNIYIFKSNKNIKKHGINFATVNNLRKIRLKNRINVYLKNDDLYKEKLK
;
A
#
# COMPACT_ATOMS: atom_id res chain seq x y z
N ASN A 1 -9.44 -12.46 23.24
CA ASN A 1 -10.33 -11.86 24.26
C ASN A 1 -11.75 -11.73 23.70
N LYS A 2 -12.61 -12.73 24.02
CA LYS A 2 -13.99 -12.84 23.50
C LYS A 2 -14.84 -11.59 23.81
N LYS A 3 -14.68 -10.97 24.99
CA LYS A 3 -15.40 -9.72 25.36
C LYS A 3 -15.11 -8.56 24.41
N LYS A 4 -13.84 -8.37 24.01
CA LYS A 4 -13.44 -7.31 23.08
C LYS A 4 -14.01 -7.55 21.67
N ILE A 5 -13.97 -8.79 21.20
CA ILE A 5 -14.55 -9.21 19.91
C ILE A 5 -16.06 -8.91 19.87
N ASN A 6 -16.79 -9.33 20.92
CA ASN A 6 -18.23 -9.10 21.01
C ASN A 6 -18.58 -7.61 21.06
N LYS A 7 -17.79 -6.80 21.78
CA LYS A 7 -17.97 -5.34 21.82
C LYS A 7 -17.78 -4.69 20.45
N LEU A 8 -16.78 -5.13 19.67
CA LEU A 8 -16.53 -4.64 18.31
C LEU A 8 -17.66 -5.03 17.35
N LYS A 9 -18.11 -6.31 17.39
CA LYS A 9 -19.24 -6.78 16.58
C LYS A 9 -20.53 -6.01 16.86
N LYS A 10 -20.84 -5.74 18.14
CA LYS A 10 -22.01 -4.92 18.52
C LYS A 10 -21.96 -3.49 17.99
N LYS A 11 -20.74 -2.98 17.71
CA LYS A 11 -20.52 -1.66 17.07
C LYS A 11 -20.54 -1.72 15.54
N GLY A 12 -20.93 -2.83 14.92
CA GLY A 12 -20.96 -3.01 13.47
C GLY A 12 -19.60 -3.22 12.84
N VAL A 13 -18.53 -3.49 13.63
CA VAL A 13 -17.20 -3.75 13.08
C VAL A 13 -17.17 -5.17 12.49
N ILE A 14 -16.82 -5.26 11.22
CA ILE A 14 -16.58 -6.54 10.55
C ILE A 14 -15.19 -7.03 10.92
N LEU A 15 -15.12 -8.21 11.51
CA LEU A 15 -13.88 -8.86 11.91
C LEU A 15 -13.59 -10.04 10.99
N PHE A 16 -12.42 -10.02 10.39
CA PHE A 16 -11.91 -11.11 9.59
C PHE A 16 -10.68 -11.72 10.27
N ASN A 17 -10.71 -13.03 10.46
CA ASN A 17 -9.60 -13.74 11.10
C ASN A 17 -8.68 -14.30 10.02
N LEU A 18 -7.46 -13.82 9.99
CA LEU A 18 -6.37 -14.37 9.20
C LEU A 18 -5.46 -15.21 10.08
N LYS A 19 -5.04 -16.37 9.59
CA LYS A 19 -4.06 -17.21 10.29
C LYS A 19 -2.70 -16.52 10.35
N SER A 20 -2.32 -15.89 9.27
CA SER A 20 -1.07 -15.13 9.14
C SER A 20 -1.19 -14.06 8.04
N LEU A 21 -0.22 -13.16 7.94
CA LEU A 21 -0.03 -12.21 6.84
C LEU A 21 1.45 -12.18 6.46
N THR A 22 1.99 -13.33 6.12
CA THR A 22 3.44 -13.47 5.88
C THR A 22 3.78 -13.82 4.43
N ASN A 23 2.84 -14.43 3.73
CA ASN A 23 3.07 -14.93 2.38
C ASN A 23 2.00 -14.46 1.38
N LYS A 24 2.25 -14.69 0.10
CA LYS A 24 1.38 -14.28 -1.01
C LYS A 24 -0.06 -14.79 -0.88
N ASN A 25 -0.25 -16.01 -0.40
CA ASN A 25 -1.58 -16.62 -0.32
C ASN A 25 -2.42 -15.98 0.77
N ASP A 26 -1.82 -15.63 1.92
CA ASP A 26 -2.51 -14.91 2.99
C ASP A 26 -3.08 -13.57 2.47
N TYR A 27 -2.30 -12.84 1.66
CA TYR A 27 -2.76 -11.58 1.05
C TYR A 27 -3.82 -11.80 -0.03
N LYS A 28 -3.73 -12.90 -0.80
CA LYS A 28 -4.82 -13.26 -1.73
C LYS A 28 -6.13 -13.48 -0.99
N ASP A 29 -6.10 -14.21 0.12
CA ASP A 29 -7.28 -14.49 0.94
C ASP A 29 -7.87 -13.20 1.51
N LEU A 30 -7.00 -12.29 2.00
CA LEU A 30 -7.42 -10.97 2.45
C LEU A 30 -8.10 -10.17 1.33
N PHE A 31 -7.51 -10.09 0.15
CA PHE A 31 -8.07 -9.32 -0.96
C PHE A 31 -9.34 -9.96 -1.52
N LEU A 32 -9.44 -11.30 -1.54
CA LEU A 32 -10.68 -12.00 -1.89
C LEU A 32 -11.80 -11.71 -0.87
N PHE A 33 -11.48 -11.68 0.40
CA PHE A 33 -12.44 -11.30 1.45
C PHE A 33 -12.94 -9.86 1.24
N LEU A 34 -12.04 -8.91 1.01
CA LEU A 34 -12.42 -7.51 0.74
C LEU A 34 -13.29 -7.39 -0.53
N LYS A 35 -12.97 -8.16 -1.57
CA LYS A 35 -13.79 -8.24 -2.79
C LYS A 35 -15.21 -8.78 -2.51
N ARG A 36 -15.35 -9.79 -1.65
CA ARG A 36 -16.68 -10.31 -1.21
C ARG A 36 -17.49 -9.25 -0.48
N LEU A 37 -16.83 -8.34 0.24
CA LEU A 37 -17.46 -7.16 0.85
C LEU A 37 -17.75 -6.04 -0.16
N LYS A 38 -17.59 -6.31 -1.48
CA LYS A 38 -17.83 -5.38 -2.59
C LYS A 38 -16.86 -4.20 -2.65
N TYR A 39 -15.71 -4.27 -1.98
CA TYR A 39 -14.64 -3.27 -2.18
C TYR A 39 -13.94 -3.55 -3.51
N SER A 40 -14.15 -2.68 -4.50
CA SER A 40 -13.53 -2.78 -5.82
C SER A 40 -12.19 -2.07 -5.92
N ARG A 41 -11.94 -1.12 -5.03
CA ARG A 41 -10.70 -0.34 -4.95
C ARG A 41 -10.24 -0.27 -3.50
N ILE A 42 -8.93 -0.47 -3.31
CA ILE A 42 -8.29 -0.39 -2.01
C ILE A 42 -7.17 0.62 -2.14
N PHE A 43 -7.23 1.67 -1.34
CA PHE A 43 -6.11 2.59 -1.18
C PHE A 43 -5.21 2.07 -0.08
N LEU A 44 -3.91 2.03 -0.37
CA LEU A 44 -2.90 1.56 0.56
C LEU A 44 -1.85 2.65 0.76
N GLU A 45 -1.68 3.04 2.01
CA GLU A 45 -0.56 3.87 2.46
C GLU A 45 0.29 3.05 3.42
N SER A 46 1.55 2.83 3.10
CA SER A 46 2.41 1.93 3.88
C SER A 46 3.88 2.27 3.77
N GLY A 47 4.68 1.73 4.68
CA GLY A 47 6.13 1.80 4.61
C GLY A 47 6.71 1.03 3.41
N ILE A 48 7.93 1.42 3.01
CA ILE A 48 8.58 0.95 1.78
C ILE A 48 8.81 -0.57 1.74
N THR A 49 9.03 -1.21 2.88
CA THR A 49 9.25 -2.67 2.96
C THR A 49 8.00 -3.44 2.53
N PHE A 50 6.84 -3.05 3.05
CA PHE A 50 5.58 -3.68 2.71
C PHE A 50 5.17 -3.35 1.25
N LEU A 51 5.37 -2.11 0.84
CA LEU A 51 5.12 -1.69 -0.55
C LEU A 51 5.97 -2.51 -1.54
N ASN A 52 7.26 -2.73 -1.25
CA ASN A 52 8.15 -3.56 -2.07
C ASN A 52 7.64 -5.00 -2.20
N PHE A 53 7.14 -5.58 -1.11
CA PHE A 53 6.52 -6.90 -1.13
C PHE A 53 5.31 -6.93 -2.08
N LEU A 54 4.39 -5.98 -1.95
CA LEU A 54 3.18 -5.93 -2.78
C LEU A 54 3.48 -5.69 -4.27
N ILE A 55 4.52 -4.89 -4.59
CA ILE A 55 4.99 -4.70 -5.97
C ILE A 55 5.55 -6.01 -6.52
N LYS A 56 6.44 -6.67 -5.76
CA LYS A 56 7.06 -7.95 -6.13
C LYS A 56 5.99 -9.01 -6.42
N GLU A 57 4.99 -9.11 -5.57
CA GLU A 57 3.91 -10.09 -5.68
C GLU A 57 2.80 -9.67 -6.66
N LYS A 58 2.96 -8.53 -7.34
CA LYS A 58 2.03 -7.99 -8.35
C LYS A 58 0.61 -7.75 -7.82
N PHE A 59 0.48 -7.28 -6.59
CA PHE A 59 -0.81 -6.91 -6.01
C PHE A 59 -1.24 -5.48 -6.33
N ILE A 60 -0.31 -4.61 -6.75
CA ILE A 60 -0.56 -3.19 -7.01
C ILE A 60 -0.81 -2.98 -8.50
N ASN A 61 -1.92 -2.35 -8.85
CA ASN A 61 -2.24 -1.96 -10.22
C ASN A 61 -1.73 -0.56 -10.56
N ASN A 62 -1.95 0.39 -9.67
CA ASN A 62 -1.52 1.77 -9.84
C ASN A 62 -0.74 2.22 -8.61
N ILE A 63 0.25 3.06 -8.82
CA ILE A 63 1.01 3.70 -7.75
C ILE A 63 1.01 5.21 -7.95
N TYR A 64 0.87 5.95 -6.84
CA TYR A 64 1.01 7.39 -6.80
C TYR A 64 2.29 7.72 -6.04
N ILE A 65 3.16 8.50 -6.66
CA ILE A 65 4.47 8.85 -6.09
C ILE A 65 4.59 10.36 -6.03
N PHE A 66 4.71 10.88 -4.81
CA PHE A 66 5.11 12.26 -4.57
C PHE A 66 6.63 12.34 -4.61
N LYS A 67 7.15 13.16 -5.50
CA LYS A 67 8.58 13.42 -5.65
C LYS A 67 8.86 14.84 -5.23
N SER A 68 9.57 15.00 -4.13
CA SER A 68 10.06 16.31 -3.69
C SER A 68 11.33 16.70 -4.41
N ASN A 69 11.47 17.98 -4.72
CA ASN A 69 12.71 18.57 -5.24
C ASN A 69 13.76 18.75 -4.13
N LYS A 70 13.37 18.61 -2.87
CA LYS A 70 14.28 18.67 -1.72
C LYS A 70 14.92 17.32 -1.48
N ASN A 71 16.26 17.29 -1.46
CA ASN A 71 17.00 16.08 -1.11
C ASN A 71 17.29 16.07 0.39
N ILE A 72 16.80 15.04 1.08
CA ILE A 72 17.00 14.85 2.53
C ILE A 72 18.44 14.43 2.85
N LYS A 73 19.24 14.05 1.83
CA LYS A 73 20.64 13.61 1.95
C LYS A 73 20.81 12.51 3.03
N LYS A 74 21.77 12.72 3.95
CA LYS A 74 22.11 11.77 5.03
C LYS A 74 21.06 11.69 6.16
N HIS A 75 20.08 12.58 6.19
CA HIS A 75 19.04 12.61 7.23
C HIS A 75 17.86 11.69 6.91
N GLY A 76 17.82 11.09 5.72
CA GLY A 76 16.81 10.10 5.36
C GLY A 76 17.22 8.70 5.81
N ILE A 77 16.36 8.01 6.57
CA ILE A 77 16.58 6.62 6.94
C ILE A 77 15.87 5.74 5.91
N ASN A 78 16.64 4.88 5.22
CA ASN A 78 16.08 3.90 4.30
C ASN A 78 16.20 2.51 4.91
N PHE A 79 15.08 1.96 5.37
CA PHE A 79 15.03 0.62 5.96
C PHE A 79 14.91 -0.51 4.91
N ALA A 80 14.78 -0.19 3.63
CA ALA A 80 14.62 -1.20 2.58
C ALA A 80 15.97 -1.56 1.96
N THR A 81 16.36 -2.82 2.05
CA THR A 81 17.54 -3.38 1.38
C THR A 81 17.38 -3.43 -0.14
N VAL A 82 16.14 -3.63 -0.61
CA VAL A 82 15.78 -3.63 -2.04
C VAL A 82 14.69 -2.58 -2.27
N ASN A 83 14.92 -1.70 -3.23
CA ASN A 83 13.94 -0.66 -3.56
C ASN A 83 13.41 -0.84 -4.99
N ASN A 84 12.29 -1.54 -5.11
CA ASN A 84 11.62 -1.74 -6.39
C ASN A 84 11.05 -0.44 -6.98
N LEU A 85 10.84 0.60 -6.16
CA LEU A 85 10.40 1.90 -6.63
C LEU A 85 11.41 2.55 -7.59
N ARG A 86 12.71 2.29 -7.41
CA ARG A 86 13.76 2.82 -8.32
C ARG A 86 13.64 2.28 -9.74
N LYS A 87 12.96 1.15 -9.93
CA LYS A 87 12.73 0.54 -11.24
C LYS A 87 11.53 1.13 -11.96
N ILE A 88 10.69 1.90 -11.26
CA ILE A 88 9.49 2.51 -11.83
C ILE A 88 9.91 3.79 -12.57
N ARG A 89 9.67 3.81 -13.87
CA ARG A 89 9.88 5.02 -14.69
C ARG A 89 8.72 5.97 -14.45
N LEU A 90 9.00 7.15 -13.91
CA LEU A 90 8.01 8.21 -13.68
C LEU A 90 7.76 8.96 -14.98
N LYS A 91 6.63 8.72 -15.62
CA LYS A 91 6.25 9.30 -16.91
C LYS A 91 4.98 10.12 -16.84
N ASN A 92 4.01 9.64 -16.05
CA ASN A 92 2.65 10.19 -16.02
C ASN A 92 2.52 11.17 -14.85
N ARG A 93 3.00 12.39 -15.05
CA ARG A 93 2.85 13.48 -14.08
C ARG A 93 1.40 13.93 -14.05
N ILE A 94 0.87 14.08 -12.83
CA ILE A 94 -0.43 14.68 -12.58
C ILE A 94 -0.21 16.13 -12.19
N ASN A 95 -0.95 17.03 -12.85
CA ASN A 95 -0.91 18.44 -12.52
C ASN A 95 -1.68 18.67 -11.21
N VAL A 96 -0.94 19.00 -10.15
CA VAL A 96 -1.48 19.28 -8.80
C VAL A 96 -0.81 20.53 -8.29
N TYR A 97 -1.56 21.33 -7.51
CA TYR A 97 -1.05 22.55 -6.90
C TYR A 97 -0.16 22.24 -5.66
N LEU A 98 0.90 21.47 -5.89
CA LEU A 98 1.90 21.20 -4.87
C LEU A 98 3.10 22.13 -5.05
N LYS A 99 3.37 22.94 -4.04
CA LYS A 99 4.47 23.88 -4.05
C LYS A 99 5.80 23.11 -4.05
N ASN A 100 6.48 23.06 -5.20
CA ASN A 100 7.80 22.43 -5.42
C ASN A 100 7.82 20.88 -5.36
N ASP A 101 6.69 20.20 -5.33
CA ASP A 101 6.61 18.75 -5.39
C ASP A 101 5.87 18.31 -6.65
N ASP A 102 6.24 17.15 -7.18
CA ASP A 102 5.61 16.53 -8.33
C ASP A 102 4.81 15.29 -7.90
N LEU A 103 3.64 15.08 -8.49
CA LEU A 103 2.86 13.85 -8.32
C LEU A 103 2.88 13.05 -9.62
N TYR A 104 3.21 11.79 -9.52
CA TYR A 104 3.18 10.83 -10.63
C TYR A 104 2.18 9.71 -10.34
N LYS A 105 1.46 9.28 -11.38
CA LYS A 105 0.60 8.10 -11.34
C LYS A 105 1.11 7.11 -12.36
N GLU A 106 1.62 5.98 -11.91
CA GLU A 106 2.10 4.93 -12.81
C GLU A 106 1.26 3.68 -12.71
N LYS A 107 1.01 3.06 -13.85
CA LYS A 107 0.34 1.76 -13.93
C LYS A 107 1.41 0.66 -13.88
N LEU A 108 1.25 -0.30 -12.96
CA LEU A 108 2.19 -1.41 -12.76
C LEU A 108 1.73 -2.72 -13.40
N LYS A 109 0.43 -2.80 -13.73
CA LYS A 109 -0.20 -3.91 -14.48
C LYS A 109 -0.99 -3.37 -15.63
#